data_8b346ee3795ebcb7cdc11bbe3275b8b0
#
_entry.id   8b346ee3795ebcb7cdc11bbe3275b8b0
#
_cell.length_a   1.000
_cell.length_b   1.000
_cell.length_c   1.000
_cell.angle_alpha   90.00
_cell.angle_beta   90.00
_cell.angle_gamma   90.00
#
_symmetry.space_group_name_H-M   'P 1'
#
loop_
_entity.id
_entity.type
_entity.pdbx_description
1 polymer ?
#
loop_
_entity_poly.entity_id
_entity_poly.type
_entity_poly.pdbx_seq_one_letter_code
_entity_poly.pdbx_strand_id
1 'polypeptide(L)'
;MPRSRAGLEEASVRIQQVPFTVTDWSAVAASEHPGERGTAFWRTFEAGNIRARIVEYSPGYLADHWCNRGHVLYVLEGELETQLRDGRTFTLKAGMSYQVEDDAPAPHRSFTKTGAKLFIVD
;
A
#
# COMPACT_ATOMS: atom_id res chain seq x y z
N MET A 1 0.52 -17.67 -20.52
CA MET A 1 -0.23 -17.40 -21.74
C MET A 1 -1.00 -16.10 -21.61
N PRO A 2 -0.77 -15.14 -22.47
CA PRO A 2 -1.52 -13.90 -22.39
C PRO A 2 -2.99 -14.11 -22.76
N ARG A 3 -3.86 -13.37 -22.10
CA ARG A 3 -5.27 -13.34 -22.46
C ARG A 3 -5.47 -12.62 -23.79
N SER A 4 -6.64 -12.80 -24.40
CA SER A 4 -6.97 -12.02 -25.57
C SER A 4 -6.94 -10.52 -25.24
N ARG A 5 -6.68 -9.71 -26.24
CA ARG A 5 -6.64 -8.26 -26.04
C ARG A 5 -7.96 -7.73 -25.49
N ALA A 6 -9.09 -8.20 -26.02
CA ALA A 6 -10.40 -7.76 -25.55
C ALA A 6 -10.60 -8.11 -24.07
N GLY A 7 -10.24 -9.32 -23.64
CA GLY A 7 -10.36 -9.70 -22.24
C GLY A 7 -9.47 -8.89 -21.33
N LEU A 8 -8.26 -8.56 -21.76
CA LEU A 8 -7.36 -7.71 -20.98
C LEU A 8 -7.92 -6.30 -20.82
N GLU A 9 -8.48 -5.72 -21.88
CA GLU A 9 -9.05 -4.38 -21.83
C GLU A 9 -10.26 -4.34 -20.92
N GLU A 10 -11.13 -5.34 -20.97
CA GLU A 10 -12.31 -5.41 -20.09
C GLU A 10 -11.94 -5.60 -18.63
N ALA A 11 -10.85 -6.34 -18.35
CA ALA A 11 -10.38 -6.59 -16.99
C ALA A 11 -9.46 -5.51 -16.47
N SER A 12 -9.09 -4.52 -17.29
CA SER A 12 -8.12 -3.50 -16.91
C SER A 12 -8.67 -2.55 -15.86
N VAL A 13 -7.76 -2.06 -15.02
CA VAL A 13 -8.06 -0.99 -14.08
C VAL A 13 -8.47 0.25 -14.87
N ARG A 14 -9.50 0.93 -14.40
CA ARG A 14 -9.91 2.20 -14.96
C ARG A 14 -9.59 3.32 -13.99
N ILE A 15 -8.73 4.22 -14.43
CA ILE A 15 -8.39 5.41 -13.66
C ILE A 15 -9.16 6.57 -14.26
N GLN A 16 -9.92 7.26 -13.43
CA GLN A 16 -10.86 8.29 -13.88
C GLN A 16 -10.67 9.58 -13.11
N GLN A 17 -10.82 10.70 -13.82
CA GLN A 17 -10.78 12.03 -13.23
C GLN A 17 -9.43 12.34 -12.58
N VAL A 18 -8.36 11.84 -13.17
CA VAL A 18 -6.99 12.13 -12.75
C VAL A 18 -6.29 12.83 -13.92
N PRO A 19 -6.17 14.17 -13.89
CA PRO A 19 -5.41 14.88 -14.92
C PRO A 19 -3.95 14.40 -14.89
N PHE A 20 -3.27 14.50 -16.03
CA PHE A 20 -1.84 14.19 -16.04
C PHE A 20 -1.14 15.03 -14.96
N THR A 21 -0.47 14.37 -14.03
CA THR A 21 0.16 15.03 -12.87
C THR A 21 1.51 14.39 -12.61
N VAL A 22 2.50 15.23 -12.38
CA VAL A 22 3.80 14.78 -11.90
C VAL A 22 3.89 15.14 -10.41
N THR A 23 4.17 14.15 -9.58
CA THR A 23 4.27 14.35 -8.14
C THR A 23 5.73 14.24 -7.71
N ASP A 24 6.26 15.32 -7.18
CA ASP A 24 7.54 15.31 -6.49
C ASP A 24 7.26 15.00 -5.02
N TRP A 25 7.48 13.76 -4.63
CA TRP A 25 7.14 13.31 -3.28
C TRP A 25 7.91 14.04 -2.19
N SER A 26 9.09 14.57 -2.51
CA SER A 26 9.86 15.34 -1.53
C SER A 26 9.18 16.66 -1.19
N ALA A 27 8.33 17.18 -2.08
CA ALA A 27 7.59 18.42 -1.88
C ALA A 27 6.22 18.20 -1.23
N VAL A 28 5.78 16.96 -1.06
CA VAL A 28 4.50 16.63 -0.42
C VAL A 28 4.71 16.53 1.09
N ALA A 29 3.94 17.31 1.86
CA ALA A 29 4.02 17.24 3.31
C ALA A 29 3.55 15.89 3.83
N ALA A 30 4.26 15.37 4.82
CA ALA A 30 3.87 14.11 5.46
C ALA A 30 2.83 14.36 6.55
N SER A 31 1.84 13.48 6.64
CA SER A 31 0.91 13.43 7.76
C SER A 31 1.25 12.25 8.67
N GLU A 32 1.04 12.42 9.96
CA GLU A 32 1.36 11.40 10.95
C GLU A 32 0.14 10.55 11.28
N HIS A 33 0.34 9.25 11.32
CA HIS A 33 -0.71 8.27 11.63
C HIS A 33 -0.16 7.27 12.65
N PRO A 34 -0.41 7.51 13.95
CA PRO A 34 0.06 6.59 14.98
C PRO A 34 -0.53 5.21 14.82
N GLY A 35 0.28 4.17 15.00
CA GLY A 35 -0.18 2.81 15.07
C GLY A 35 -0.49 2.39 16.50
N GLU A 36 -0.73 1.11 16.71
CA GLU A 36 -0.77 0.54 18.04
C GLU A 36 0.59 0.72 18.72
N ARG A 37 1.65 0.62 17.91
CA ARG A 37 3.02 0.99 18.27
C ARG A 37 3.63 1.71 17.08
N GLY A 38 4.52 2.67 17.33
CA GLY A 38 5.18 3.41 16.28
C GLY A 38 4.23 4.33 15.51
N THR A 39 4.73 4.90 14.45
CA THR A 39 4.01 5.90 13.65
C THR A 39 4.25 5.66 12.16
N ALA A 40 3.20 5.83 11.36
CA ALA A 40 3.30 5.88 9.92
C ALA A 40 3.26 7.33 9.46
N PHE A 41 4.09 7.66 8.47
CA PHE A 41 4.16 8.99 7.87
C PHE A 41 3.72 8.85 6.42
N TRP A 42 2.65 9.55 6.04
CA TRP A 42 2.06 9.44 4.71
C TRP A 42 2.29 10.70 3.90
N ARG A 43 2.80 10.54 2.69
CA ARG A 43 2.79 11.57 1.66
C ARG A 43 1.78 11.11 0.62
N THR A 44 0.73 11.88 0.40
CA THR A 44 -0.45 11.41 -0.33
C THR A 44 -0.76 12.27 -1.54
N PHE A 45 -1.01 11.63 -2.67
CA PHE A 45 -1.67 12.19 -3.83
C PHE A 45 -3.03 11.53 -3.97
N GLU A 46 -4.08 12.31 -4.06
CA GLU A 46 -5.43 11.78 -4.20
C GLU A 46 -6.17 12.59 -5.25
N ALA A 47 -6.71 11.91 -6.25
CA ALA A 47 -7.54 12.52 -7.29
C ALA A 47 -8.42 11.44 -7.92
N GLY A 48 -9.60 11.83 -8.39
CA GLY A 48 -10.52 10.91 -9.03
C GLY A 48 -10.75 9.68 -8.17
N ASN A 49 -10.52 8.53 -8.73
CA ASN A 49 -10.77 7.25 -8.07
C ASN A 49 -9.50 6.55 -7.57
N ILE A 50 -8.38 7.27 -7.45
CA ILE A 50 -7.15 6.66 -6.93
C ILE A 50 -6.56 7.49 -5.80
N ARG A 51 -5.81 6.79 -4.96
CA ARG A 51 -4.94 7.38 -3.96
C ARG A 51 -3.58 6.71 -4.10
N ALA A 52 -2.53 7.51 -4.28
CA ALA A 52 -1.15 7.02 -4.29
C ALA A 52 -0.42 7.62 -3.10
N ARG A 53 0.38 6.81 -2.41
CA ARG A 53 1.07 7.27 -1.20
C ARG A 53 2.49 6.73 -1.15
N ILE A 54 3.40 7.57 -0.65
CA ILE A 54 4.65 7.09 -0.07
C ILE A 54 4.41 7.02 1.44
N VAL A 55 4.57 5.86 2.01
CA VAL A 55 4.35 5.60 3.43
C VAL A 55 5.65 5.14 4.07
N GLU A 56 6.01 5.77 5.17
CA GLU A 56 7.20 5.41 5.91
C GLU A 56 6.78 4.98 7.31
N TYR A 57 7.18 3.78 7.70
CA TYR A 57 6.91 3.23 9.03
C TYR A 57 8.13 3.36 9.90
N SER A 58 7.94 3.90 11.11
CA SER A 58 9.02 3.92 12.09
C SER A 58 9.37 2.49 12.56
N PRO A 59 10.59 2.27 13.06
CA PRO A 59 10.94 0.97 13.64
C PRO A 59 9.95 0.55 14.72
N GLY A 60 9.49 -0.69 14.66
CA GLY A 60 8.52 -1.22 15.61
C GLY A 60 7.07 -0.87 15.33
N TYR A 61 6.78 -0.22 14.19
CA TYR A 61 5.41 0.14 13.83
C TYR A 61 4.53 -1.11 13.74
N LEU A 62 3.37 -1.04 14.36
CA LEU A 62 2.30 -2.04 14.21
C LEU A 62 1.00 -1.27 13.99
N ALA A 63 0.30 -1.59 12.91
CA ALA A 63 -0.97 -0.94 12.57
C ALA A 63 -2.00 -1.17 13.71
N ASP A 64 -2.83 -0.15 13.94
CA ASP A 64 -3.80 -0.15 15.03
C ASP A 64 -5.12 -0.84 14.68
N HIS A 65 -5.28 -1.30 13.45
CA HIS A 65 -6.50 -1.98 13.01
C HIS A 65 -6.21 -2.93 11.86
N TRP A 66 -7.15 -3.84 11.64
CA TRP A 66 -7.16 -4.73 10.49
C TRP A 66 -7.82 -4.02 9.32
N CYS A 67 -7.21 -4.08 8.15
CA CYS A 67 -7.66 -3.35 6.97
C CYS A 67 -8.32 -4.28 5.97
N ASN A 68 -9.47 -3.84 5.44
CA ASN A 68 -10.20 -4.53 4.37
C ASN A 68 -10.02 -3.87 3.01
N ARG A 69 -9.25 -2.80 2.94
CA ARG A 69 -9.08 -2.06 1.69
C ARG A 69 -8.12 -2.77 0.76
N GLY A 70 -8.53 -2.92 -0.50
CA GLY A 70 -7.65 -3.46 -1.53
C GLY A 70 -6.62 -2.43 -1.94
N HIS A 71 -5.43 -2.91 -2.32
CA HIS A 71 -4.39 -2.05 -2.85
C HIS A 71 -3.26 -2.84 -3.48
N VAL A 72 -2.41 -2.11 -4.17
CA VAL A 72 -1.10 -2.58 -4.63
C VAL A 72 -0.07 -1.90 -3.75
N LEU A 73 0.78 -2.68 -3.11
CA LEU A 73 1.80 -2.18 -2.20
C LEU A 73 3.17 -2.70 -2.63
N TYR A 74 4.11 -1.79 -2.79
CA TYR A 74 5.48 -2.12 -3.17
C TYR A 74 6.44 -1.61 -2.10
N VAL A 75 7.35 -2.47 -1.63
CA VAL A 75 8.34 -2.10 -0.61
C VAL A 75 9.54 -1.45 -1.29
N LEU A 76 9.78 -0.18 -0.96
CA LEU A 76 10.89 0.60 -1.50
C LEU A 76 12.16 0.39 -0.68
N GLU A 77 12.05 0.39 0.65
CA GLU A 77 13.18 0.26 1.57
C GLU A 77 12.73 -0.50 2.81
N GLY A 78 13.67 -1.20 3.43
CA GLY A 78 13.43 -1.89 4.68
C GLY A 78 12.72 -3.22 4.50
N GLU A 79 12.00 -3.64 5.52
CA GLU A 79 11.34 -4.92 5.54
C GLU A 79 9.97 -4.79 6.21
N LEU A 80 8.95 -5.29 5.52
CA LEU A 80 7.56 -5.25 5.96
C LEU A 80 7.09 -6.66 6.26
N GLU A 81 6.44 -6.84 7.41
CA GLU A 81 5.66 -8.05 7.67
C GLU A 81 4.19 -7.72 7.47
N THR A 82 3.53 -8.45 6.59
CA THR A 82 2.08 -8.34 6.42
C THR A 82 1.42 -9.51 7.10
N GLN A 83 0.55 -9.20 8.04
CA GLN A 83 -0.17 -10.19 8.83
C GLN A 83 -1.60 -10.28 8.31
N LEU A 84 -2.08 -11.49 8.08
CA LEU A 84 -3.48 -11.73 7.76
C LEU A 84 -4.20 -12.20 9.03
N ARG A 85 -5.46 -11.80 9.17
CA ARG A 85 -6.21 -12.11 10.39
C ARG A 85 -6.43 -13.60 10.61
N ASP A 86 -6.29 -14.40 9.58
CA ASP A 86 -6.37 -15.86 9.67
C ASP A 86 -5.09 -16.51 10.21
N GLY A 87 -4.08 -15.72 10.56
CA GLY A 87 -2.84 -16.20 11.15
C GLY A 87 -1.65 -16.32 10.19
N ARG A 88 -1.88 -16.18 8.88
CA ARG A 88 -0.76 -16.21 7.93
C ARG A 88 0.02 -14.91 8.00
N THR A 89 1.32 -14.99 7.82
CA THR A 89 2.20 -13.82 7.77
C THR A 89 3.15 -13.93 6.57
N PHE A 90 3.48 -12.76 6.01
CA PHE A 90 4.36 -12.69 4.85
C PHE A 90 5.38 -11.59 5.08
N THR A 91 6.65 -11.90 4.83
CA THR A 91 7.73 -10.93 4.93
C THR A 91 8.10 -10.43 3.54
N LEU A 92 8.03 -9.11 3.37
CA LEU A 92 8.40 -8.45 2.13
C LEU A 92 9.65 -7.61 2.35
N LYS A 93 10.65 -7.84 1.51
CA LYS A 93 11.87 -7.03 1.47
C LYS A 93 11.75 -6.00 0.36
N ALA A 94 12.65 -5.02 0.35
CA ALA A 94 12.73 -4.05 -0.73
C ALA A 94 12.72 -4.75 -2.10
N GLY A 95 11.89 -4.25 -3.01
CA GLY A 95 11.72 -4.86 -4.32
C GLY A 95 10.58 -5.87 -4.42
N MET A 96 9.90 -6.14 -3.31
CA MET A 96 8.76 -7.05 -3.29
C MET A 96 7.45 -6.29 -3.14
N SER A 97 6.38 -6.88 -3.61
CA SER A 97 5.04 -6.29 -3.53
C SER A 97 4.00 -7.33 -3.14
N TYR A 98 2.86 -6.84 -2.65
CA TYR A 98 1.66 -7.68 -2.62
C TYR A 98 0.48 -6.90 -3.21
N GLN A 99 -0.51 -7.64 -3.64
CA GLN A 99 -1.75 -7.13 -4.22
C GLN A 99 -2.91 -7.83 -3.53
N VAL A 100 -3.94 -7.06 -3.19
CA VAL A 100 -5.13 -7.63 -2.55
C VAL A 100 -6.35 -6.85 -2.99
N GLU A 101 -7.46 -7.55 -3.18
CA GLU A 101 -8.74 -6.95 -3.52
C GLU A 101 -9.40 -6.34 -2.29
N ASP A 102 -10.38 -5.46 -2.52
CA ASP A 102 -11.22 -4.97 -1.43
C ASP A 102 -12.00 -6.12 -0.82
N ASP A 103 -12.15 -6.10 0.50
CA ASP A 103 -12.94 -7.07 1.24
C ASP A 103 -12.55 -8.52 0.99
N ALA A 104 -11.25 -8.77 0.83
CA ALA A 104 -10.74 -10.12 0.74
C ALA A 104 -11.09 -10.93 2.00
N PRO A 105 -11.16 -12.27 1.91
CA PRO A 105 -11.59 -13.11 3.03
C PRO A 105 -10.84 -12.87 4.34
N ALA A 106 -9.56 -12.52 4.27
CA ALA A 106 -8.77 -12.22 5.45
C ALA A 106 -8.31 -10.76 5.39
N PRO A 107 -8.71 -9.92 6.35
CA PRO A 107 -8.14 -8.57 6.47
C PRO A 107 -6.66 -8.66 6.83
N HIS A 108 -5.95 -7.56 6.56
CA HIS A 108 -4.49 -7.51 6.74
C HIS A 108 -4.10 -6.32 7.61
N ARG A 109 -2.89 -6.40 8.17
CA ARG A 109 -2.26 -5.27 8.84
C ARG A 109 -0.75 -5.33 8.67
N SER A 110 -0.11 -4.18 8.82
CA SER A 110 1.33 -4.01 8.65
C SER A 110 2.06 -4.00 9.98
N PHE A 111 3.22 -4.65 9.98
CA PHE A 111 4.19 -4.58 11.06
C PHE A 111 5.58 -4.45 10.45
N THR A 112 6.46 -3.68 11.08
CA THR A 112 7.88 -3.69 10.73
C THR A 112 8.72 -3.62 12.00
N LYS A 113 9.77 -4.44 12.07
CA LYS A 113 10.68 -4.41 13.20
C LYS A 113 11.65 -3.24 13.10
N THR A 114 12.19 -3.01 11.91
CA THR A 114 13.31 -2.09 11.71
C THR A 114 12.96 -0.83 10.92
N GLY A 115 11.75 -0.73 10.43
CA GLY A 115 11.31 0.36 9.59
C GLY A 115 11.13 -0.09 8.15
N ALA A 116 10.25 0.59 7.43
CA ALA A 116 9.98 0.29 6.03
C ALA A 116 9.47 1.53 5.32
N LYS A 117 9.73 1.61 4.02
CA LYS A 117 9.21 2.65 3.15
C LYS A 117 8.50 1.98 2.00
N LEU A 118 7.28 2.41 1.74
CA LEU A 118 6.37 1.73 0.82
C LEU A 118 5.78 2.70 -0.19
N PHE A 119 5.41 2.17 -1.35
CA PHE A 119 4.55 2.87 -2.29
C PHE A 119 3.23 2.10 -2.38
N ILE A 120 2.12 2.77 -2.15
CA ILE A 120 0.80 2.14 -2.10
C ILE A 120 -0.14 2.87 -3.04
N VAL A 121 -0.87 2.11 -3.87
CA VAL A 121 -1.95 2.64 -4.71
C VAL A 121 -3.24 1.94 -4.36
N ASP A 122 -4.25 2.73 -4.04
CA ASP A 122 -5.59 2.22 -3.76
C ASP A 122 -6.72 3.20 -4.11
#